data_8720ac307bcd4415875f0099ebc94cf1
#
_entry.id   8720ac307bcd4415875f0099ebc94cf1
#
_cell.length_a   1.000
_cell.length_b   1.000
_cell.length_c   1.000
_cell.angle_alpha   90.00
_cell.angle_beta   90.00
_cell.angle_gamma   90.00
#
_symmetry.space_group_name_H-M   'P 1'
#
loop_
_entity.id
_entity.type
_entity.pdbx_description
1 polymer ?
#
loop_
_entity_poly.entity_id
_entity_poly.type
_entity_poly.pdbx_seq_one_letter_code
_entity_poly.pdbx_strand_id
1 'polypeptide(L)'
;VSAPRLALVLGDQLSFELASLRELNPDCDVILMAEVVEEATYVPHHPQKIALIFSAMRHFAEALRQRGWRVLYSRLDDPHNSGSIVGELRRRLEQLGAGEIHLTECGEWRLQQALCDSGLPVVWHADRRFFCSREWFAGWARGKRQLRMEFFYREMRRKHGLLMSGDGTPVGG
;
A
#
# COMPACT_ATOMS: atom_id res chain seq x y z
N VAL A 1 29.49 0.86 -1.97
CA VAL A 1 28.13 0.43 -2.38
C VAL A 1 27.21 0.88 -1.26
N SER A 2 26.22 1.73 -1.55
CA SER A 2 25.22 2.14 -0.56
C SER A 2 24.36 0.93 -0.14
N ALA A 3 23.91 0.93 1.11
CA ALA A 3 22.96 -0.08 1.57
C ALA A 3 21.67 -0.04 0.71
N PRO A 4 21.05 -1.18 0.41
CA PRO A 4 19.82 -1.21 -0.35
C PRO A 4 18.68 -0.57 0.43
N ARG A 5 17.74 0.08 -0.26
CA ARG A 5 16.48 0.52 0.33
C ARG A 5 15.47 -0.63 0.26
N LEU A 6 14.58 -0.69 1.23
CA LEU A 6 13.55 -1.72 1.32
C LEU A 6 12.18 -1.11 1.02
N ALA A 7 11.42 -1.65 0.08
CA ALA A 7 10.01 -1.32 -0.09
C ALA A 7 9.12 -2.41 0.48
N LEU A 8 8.01 -2.04 1.11
CA LEU A 8 6.93 -2.97 1.45
C LEU A 8 5.80 -2.85 0.42
N VAL A 9 5.32 -3.99 -0.06
CA VAL A 9 4.09 -4.10 -0.86
C VAL A 9 3.08 -4.96 -0.11
N LEU A 10 1.94 -4.37 0.23
CA LEU A 10 0.85 -5.02 0.95
C LEU A 10 -0.10 -5.77 -0.01
N GLY A 11 -0.91 -6.68 0.54
CA GLY A 11 -1.82 -7.50 -0.23
C GLY A 11 -2.95 -6.75 -0.94
N ASP A 12 -3.28 -5.54 -0.49
CA ASP A 12 -4.22 -4.61 -1.13
C ASP A 12 -3.54 -3.61 -2.09
N GLN A 13 -2.22 -3.73 -2.25
CA GLN A 13 -1.38 -2.79 -3.02
C GLN A 13 -0.73 -3.44 -4.25
N LEU A 14 -1.32 -4.47 -4.83
CA LEU A 14 -0.73 -5.22 -5.94
C LEU A 14 -0.79 -4.43 -7.26
N SER A 15 0.05 -3.41 -7.37
CA SER A 15 0.16 -2.52 -8.54
C SER A 15 1.61 -2.14 -8.80
N PHE A 16 2.03 -2.16 -10.06
CA PHE A 16 3.36 -1.68 -10.47
C PHE A 16 3.51 -0.16 -10.38
N GLU A 17 2.38 0.55 -10.24
CA GLU A 17 2.31 2.01 -10.20
C GLU A 17 2.35 2.57 -8.76
N LEU A 18 2.71 1.74 -7.78
CA LEU A 18 2.87 2.20 -6.40
C LEU A 18 3.89 3.34 -6.30
N ALA A 19 3.52 4.38 -5.56
CA ALA A 19 4.40 5.53 -5.38
C ALA A 19 5.74 5.15 -4.72
N SER A 20 5.73 4.22 -3.78
CA SER A 20 6.96 3.70 -3.15
C SER A 20 7.89 2.99 -4.15
N LEU A 21 7.37 2.28 -5.15
CA LEU A 21 8.20 1.59 -6.14
C LEU A 21 8.82 2.54 -7.17
N ARG A 22 8.18 3.68 -7.44
CA ARG A 22 8.71 4.68 -8.40
C ARG A 22 9.98 5.36 -7.92
N GLU A 23 10.21 5.40 -6.63
CA GLU A 23 11.39 6.02 -6.00
C GLU A 23 12.58 5.06 -5.88
N LEU A 24 12.38 3.78 -6.18
CA LEU A 24 13.38 2.74 -6.03
C LEU A 24 13.98 2.30 -7.37
N ASN A 25 15.19 1.71 -7.27
CA ASN A 25 15.90 1.18 -8.41
C ASN A 25 15.97 -0.36 -8.33
N PRO A 26 15.44 -1.09 -9.33
CA PRO A 26 15.47 -2.56 -9.34
C PRO A 26 16.87 -3.16 -9.21
N ASP A 27 17.91 -2.45 -9.68
CA ASP A 27 19.30 -2.95 -9.69
C ASP A 27 19.91 -3.06 -8.29
N CYS A 28 19.42 -2.28 -7.31
CA CYS A 28 20.03 -2.21 -5.97
C CYS A 28 19.03 -2.32 -4.83
N ASP A 29 17.76 -1.98 -5.02
CA ASP A 29 16.75 -1.95 -3.98
C ASP A 29 15.98 -3.28 -3.90
N VAL A 30 15.27 -3.48 -2.81
CA VAL A 30 14.61 -4.75 -2.48
C VAL A 30 13.13 -4.53 -2.15
N ILE A 31 12.28 -5.40 -2.63
CA ILE A 31 10.86 -5.41 -2.27
C ILE A 31 10.59 -6.52 -1.27
N LEU A 32 9.88 -6.22 -0.18
CA LEU A 32 9.32 -7.18 0.75
C LEU A 32 7.83 -7.36 0.49
N MET A 33 7.40 -8.60 0.45
CA MET A 33 6.00 -9.02 0.54
C MET A 33 5.90 -10.14 1.58
N ALA A 34 4.89 -10.10 2.44
CA ALA A 34 4.77 -11.07 3.53
C ALA A 34 3.32 -11.50 3.76
N GLU A 35 3.12 -12.81 3.85
CA GLU A 35 1.91 -13.43 4.38
C GLU A 35 2.11 -13.57 5.89
N VAL A 36 1.31 -12.85 6.69
CA VAL A 36 1.44 -12.90 8.15
C VAL A 36 0.12 -13.29 8.81
N VAL A 37 0.22 -14.01 9.92
CA VAL A 37 -0.95 -14.49 10.66
C VAL A 37 -1.78 -13.32 11.20
N GLU A 38 -1.14 -12.24 11.61
CA GLU A 38 -1.82 -11.03 12.12
C GLU A 38 -2.83 -10.50 11.09
N GLU A 39 -2.45 -10.36 9.81
CA GLU A 39 -3.35 -9.87 8.76
C GLU A 39 -4.44 -10.87 8.37
N ALA A 40 -4.24 -12.15 8.62
CA ALA A 40 -5.24 -13.18 8.35
C ALA A 40 -6.26 -13.37 9.49
N THR A 41 -5.98 -12.88 10.70
CA THR A 41 -6.73 -13.23 11.92
C THR A 41 -7.22 -12.06 12.77
N TYR A 42 -6.84 -10.81 12.47
CA TYR A 42 -7.29 -9.63 13.26
C TYR A 42 -8.82 -9.47 13.28
N VAL A 43 -9.51 -10.01 12.27
CA VAL A 43 -10.95 -10.26 12.23
C VAL A 43 -11.20 -11.63 11.57
N PRO A 44 -12.34 -12.28 11.83
CA PRO A 44 -12.69 -13.53 11.15
C PRO A 44 -12.83 -13.30 9.64
N HIS A 45 -11.84 -13.77 8.88
CA HIS A 45 -11.87 -13.74 7.41
C HIS A 45 -12.34 -15.10 6.86
N HIS A 46 -13.07 -15.06 5.76
CA HIS A 46 -13.41 -16.30 5.05
C HIS A 46 -12.13 -16.92 4.45
N PRO A 47 -11.89 -18.26 4.61
CA PRO A 47 -10.67 -18.90 4.10
C PRO A 47 -10.41 -18.69 2.62
N GLN A 48 -11.44 -18.65 1.78
CA GLN A 48 -11.30 -18.36 0.35
C GLN A 48 -10.77 -16.96 0.08
N LYS A 49 -11.13 -15.95 0.90
CA LYS A 49 -10.58 -14.60 0.79
C LYS A 49 -9.08 -14.60 1.09
N ILE A 50 -8.67 -15.28 2.17
CA ILE A 50 -7.25 -15.40 2.53
C ILE A 50 -6.47 -16.08 1.40
N ALA A 51 -6.97 -17.22 0.90
CA ALA A 51 -6.35 -17.96 -0.19
C ALA A 51 -6.25 -17.12 -1.47
N LEU A 52 -7.29 -16.35 -1.82
CA LEU A 52 -7.27 -15.45 -2.98
C LEU A 52 -6.21 -14.37 -2.84
N ILE A 53 -6.15 -13.68 -1.69
CA ILE A 53 -5.19 -12.60 -1.46
C ILE A 53 -3.76 -13.14 -1.50
N PHE A 54 -3.46 -14.22 -0.78
CA PHE A 54 -2.11 -14.79 -0.77
C PHE A 54 -1.71 -15.34 -2.15
N SER A 55 -2.63 -15.95 -2.89
CA SER A 55 -2.39 -16.36 -4.28
C SER A 55 -2.05 -15.16 -5.16
N ALA A 56 -2.83 -14.09 -5.09
CA ALA A 56 -2.57 -12.86 -5.84
C ALA A 56 -1.21 -12.24 -5.46
N MET A 57 -0.85 -12.20 -4.18
CA MET A 57 0.44 -11.71 -3.70
C MET A 57 1.60 -12.53 -4.29
N ARG A 58 1.50 -13.86 -4.31
CA ARG A 58 2.53 -14.74 -4.88
C ARG A 58 2.71 -14.51 -6.38
N HIS A 59 1.61 -14.40 -7.12
CA HIS A 59 1.66 -14.08 -8.56
C HIS A 59 2.27 -12.70 -8.82
N PHE A 60 1.93 -11.71 -8.01
CA PHE A 60 2.49 -10.37 -8.14
C PHE A 60 3.98 -10.33 -7.81
N ALA A 61 4.42 -11.05 -6.79
CA ALA A 61 5.85 -11.19 -6.46
C ALA A 61 6.64 -11.79 -7.65
N GLU A 62 6.08 -12.81 -8.31
CA GLU A 62 6.70 -13.39 -9.50
C GLU A 62 6.73 -12.39 -10.67
N ALA A 63 5.65 -11.67 -10.91
CA ALA A 63 5.61 -10.62 -11.94
C ALA A 63 6.60 -9.47 -11.68
N LEU A 64 6.87 -9.13 -10.42
CA LEU A 64 7.93 -8.20 -10.05
C LEU A 64 9.33 -8.75 -10.36
N ARG A 65 9.59 -10.03 -10.05
CA ARG A 65 10.87 -10.68 -10.38
C ARG A 65 11.13 -10.72 -11.88
N GLN A 66 10.11 -11.02 -12.68
CA GLN A 66 10.19 -10.98 -14.14
C GLN A 66 10.51 -9.58 -14.69
N ARG A 67 10.24 -8.53 -13.92
CA ARG A 67 10.62 -7.13 -14.23
C ARG A 67 11.97 -6.73 -13.64
N GLY A 68 12.76 -7.67 -13.15
CA GLY A 68 14.10 -7.42 -12.65
C GLY A 68 14.18 -7.04 -11.17
N TRP A 69 13.07 -7.03 -10.43
CA TRP A 69 13.09 -6.69 -9.01
C TRP A 69 13.61 -7.85 -8.15
N ARG A 70 14.43 -7.53 -7.17
CA ARG A 70 14.76 -8.43 -6.07
C ARG A 70 13.60 -8.44 -5.08
N VAL A 71 12.84 -9.55 -5.01
CA VAL A 71 11.69 -9.70 -4.12
C VAL A 71 11.97 -10.71 -3.04
N LEU A 72 11.94 -10.29 -1.78
CA LEU A 72 11.88 -11.11 -0.59
C LEU A 72 10.42 -11.40 -0.28
N TYR A 73 10.07 -12.66 -0.26
CA TYR A 73 8.70 -13.11 0.01
C TYR A 73 8.68 -13.99 1.25
N SER A 74 7.98 -13.57 2.30
CA SER A 74 7.79 -14.39 3.51
C SER A 74 6.45 -15.10 3.40
N ARG A 75 6.50 -16.44 3.35
CA ARG A 75 5.29 -17.27 3.31
C ARG A 75 4.73 -17.45 4.72
N LEU A 76 3.41 -17.71 4.82
CA LEU A 76 2.74 -17.95 6.10
C LEU A 76 3.32 -19.15 6.85
N ASP A 77 3.74 -20.18 6.12
CA ASP A 77 4.32 -21.43 6.63
C ASP A 77 5.85 -21.39 6.79
N ASP A 78 6.50 -20.24 6.55
CA ASP A 78 7.93 -20.08 6.80
C ASP A 78 8.22 -20.13 8.31
N PRO A 79 9.07 -21.05 8.82
CA PRO A 79 9.38 -21.13 10.24
C PRO A 79 10.04 -19.88 10.82
N HIS A 80 10.58 -19.01 9.98
CA HIS A 80 11.17 -17.73 10.39
C HIS A 80 10.20 -16.55 10.23
N ASN A 81 8.93 -16.78 9.83
CA ASN A 81 7.93 -15.74 9.73
C ASN A 81 7.60 -15.21 11.12
N SER A 82 7.74 -13.90 11.31
CA SER A 82 7.51 -13.23 12.61
C SER A 82 6.03 -13.12 13.00
N GLY A 83 5.11 -13.43 12.08
CA GLY A 83 3.67 -13.35 12.30
C GLY A 83 3.06 -11.96 12.14
N SER A 84 3.87 -10.90 11.97
CA SER A 84 3.40 -9.52 11.80
C SER A 84 4.15 -8.76 10.71
N ILE A 85 3.53 -7.77 10.11
CA ILE A 85 4.17 -6.90 9.10
C ILE A 85 5.35 -6.14 9.71
N VAL A 86 5.18 -5.56 10.89
CA VAL A 86 6.25 -4.83 11.58
C VAL A 86 7.43 -5.75 11.90
N GLY A 87 7.16 -6.97 12.36
CA GLY A 87 8.19 -7.96 12.65
C GLY A 87 8.97 -8.38 11.40
N GLU A 88 8.29 -8.62 10.28
CA GLU A 88 8.95 -8.95 9.02
C GLU A 88 9.80 -7.80 8.48
N LEU A 89 9.32 -6.56 8.58
CA LEU A 89 10.12 -5.39 8.22
C LEU A 89 11.39 -5.27 9.06
N ARG A 90 11.28 -5.42 10.39
CA ARG A 90 12.43 -5.35 11.29
C ARG A 90 13.46 -6.42 10.96
N ARG A 91 13.01 -7.66 10.80
CA ARG A 91 13.87 -8.80 10.43
C ARG A 91 14.61 -8.57 9.11
N ARG A 92 13.90 -8.05 8.09
CA ARG A 92 14.50 -7.82 6.77
C ARG A 92 15.39 -6.58 6.73
N LEU A 93 15.06 -5.54 7.49
CA LEU A 93 15.90 -4.36 7.65
C LEU A 93 17.28 -4.74 8.22
N GLU A 94 17.29 -5.53 9.29
CA GLU A 94 18.51 -6.05 9.92
C GLU A 94 19.30 -6.96 8.95
N GLN A 95 18.62 -7.90 8.29
CA GLN A 95 19.25 -8.83 7.36
C GLN A 95 19.94 -8.15 6.18
N LEU A 96 19.36 -7.04 5.69
CA LEU A 96 19.84 -6.31 4.52
C LEU A 96 20.82 -5.20 4.90
N GLY A 97 20.89 -4.80 6.16
CA GLY A 97 21.55 -3.56 6.59
C GLY A 97 20.93 -2.32 5.94
N ALA A 98 19.63 -2.38 5.61
CA ALA A 98 18.94 -1.28 4.97
C ALA A 98 18.72 -0.11 5.94
N GLY A 99 18.85 1.13 5.45
CA GLY A 99 18.68 2.34 6.26
C GLY A 99 17.27 2.92 6.23
N GLU A 100 16.46 2.57 5.22
CA GLU A 100 15.15 3.15 4.95
C GLU A 100 14.17 2.10 4.46
N ILE A 101 12.89 2.28 4.83
CA ILE A 101 11.76 1.49 4.37
C ILE A 101 10.79 2.41 3.63
N HIS A 102 10.57 2.16 2.35
CA HIS A 102 9.64 2.91 1.52
C HIS A 102 8.26 2.24 1.51
N LEU A 103 7.22 2.96 1.95
CA LEU A 103 5.84 2.50 1.98
C LEU A 103 4.91 3.47 1.25
N THR A 104 4.03 2.93 0.43
CA THR A 104 2.82 3.67 0.03
C THR A 104 1.83 3.62 1.19
N GLU A 105 1.14 4.74 1.48
CA GLU A 105 0.14 4.84 2.54
C GLU A 105 -0.79 3.63 2.57
N CYS A 106 -1.02 3.07 3.77
CA CYS A 106 -1.86 1.89 3.94
C CYS A 106 -3.33 2.22 3.70
N GLY A 107 -4.06 1.30 3.08
CA GLY A 107 -5.52 1.36 2.99
C GLY A 107 -6.20 1.20 4.35
N GLU A 108 -5.52 0.61 5.31
CA GLU A 108 -6.02 0.30 6.65
C GLU A 108 -5.35 1.14 7.73
N TRP A 109 -6.17 1.81 8.56
CA TRP A 109 -5.71 2.70 9.63
C TRP A 109 -4.90 1.95 10.70
N ARG A 110 -5.35 0.77 11.13
CA ARG A 110 -4.69 -0.05 12.15
C ARG A 110 -3.23 -0.33 11.79
N LEU A 111 -3.01 -0.82 10.57
CA LEU A 111 -1.67 -1.15 10.10
C LEU A 111 -0.81 0.10 9.93
N GLN A 112 -1.37 1.20 9.44
CA GLN A 112 -0.64 2.46 9.32
C GLN A 112 -0.19 2.97 10.69
N GLN A 113 -1.04 2.93 11.72
CA GLN A 113 -0.66 3.32 13.07
C GLN A 113 0.42 2.38 13.64
N ALA A 114 0.27 1.07 13.49
CA ALA A 114 1.29 0.12 13.95
C ALA A 114 2.67 0.40 13.31
N LEU A 115 2.70 0.77 12.04
CA LEU A 115 3.93 1.15 11.35
C LEU A 115 4.49 2.50 11.83
N CYS A 116 3.65 3.50 12.06
CA CYS A 116 4.07 4.78 12.63
C CYS A 116 4.66 4.61 14.05
N ASP A 117 4.05 3.76 14.88
CA ASP A 117 4.45 3.54 16.26
C ASP A 117 5.63 2.56 16.40
N SER A 118 6.02 1.89 15.31
CA SER A 118 7.05 0.83 15.30
C SER A 118 8.46 1.31 15.58
N GLY A 119 8.74 2.62 15.41
CA GLY A 119 10.09 3.20 15.43
C GLY A 119 10.97 2.83 14.25
N LEU A 120 10.43 2.17 13.22
CA LEU A 120 11.16 1.85 11.99
C LEU A 120 11.38 3.11 11.13
N PRO A 121 12.49 3.17 10.37
CA PRO A 121 12.82 4.32 9.50
C PRO A 121 11.96 4.33 8.23
N VAL A 122 10.66 4.64 8.37
CA VAL A 122 9.68 4.60 7.28
C VAL A 122 9.63 5.93 6.53
N VAL A 123 9.78 5.85 5.21
CA VAL A 123 9.53 6.92 4.26
C VAL A 123 8.17 6.70 3.62
N TRP A 124 7.21 7.56 3.93
CA TRP A 124 5.84 7.46 3.45
C TRP A 124 5.65 8.10 2.08
N HIS A 125 4.95 7.40 1.19
CA HIS A 125 4.55 7.89 -0.13
C HIS A 125 3.03 7.95 -0.22
N ALA A 126 2.49 9.07 -0.71
CA ALA A 126 1.06 9.23 -0.91
C ALA A 126 0.51 8.18 -1.89
N ASP A 127 -0.65 7.59 -1.58
CA ASP A 127 -1.30 6.64 -2.47
C ASP A 127 -2.00 7.36 -3.62
N ARG A 128 -1.37 7.35 -4.78
CA ARG A 128 -1.85 8.00 -6.02
C ARG A 128 -2.82 7.13 -6.84
N ARG A 129 -3.18 5.95 -6.36
CA ARG A 129 -4.16 5.08 -7.04
C ARG A 129 -5.59 5.58 -6.86
N PHE A 130 -5.80 6.53 -5.94
CA PHE A 130 -7.09 7.16 -5.68
C PHE A 130 -7.16 8.56 -6.29
N PHE A 131 -8.34 8.96 -6.76
CA PHE A 131 -8.60 10.31 -7.29
C PHE A 131 -8.46 11.41 -6.24
N CYS A 132 -8.56 11.07 -4.97
CA CYS A 132 -8.54 12.01 -3.85
C CYS A 132 -7.44 11.66 -2.86
N SER A 133 -6.53 12.60 -2.59
CA SER A 133 -5.59 12.45 -1.48
C SER A 133 -6.29 12.68 -0.13
N ARG A 134 -5.68 12.16 0.94
CA ARG A 134 -6.19 12.34 2.31
C ARG A 134 -6.24 13.82 2.71
N GLU A 135 -5.23 14.60 2.35
CA GLU A 135 -5.15 16.04 2.64
C GLU A 135 -6.28 16.79 1.94
N TRP A 136 -6.53 16.46 0.66
CA TRP A 136 -7.61 17.09 -0.08
C TRP A 136 -8.97 16.75 0.53
N PHE A 137 -9.20 15.47 0.88
CA PHE A 137 -10.42 15.04 1.56
C PHE A 137 -10.60 15.76 2.90
N ALA A 138 -9.55 15.84 3.72
CA ALA A 138 -9.57 16.54 5.00
C ALA A 138 -9.93 18.03 4.83
N GLY A 139 -9.38 18.69 3.80
CA GLY A 139 -9.73 20.06 3.44
C GLY A 139 -11.19 20.20 3.05
N TRP A 140 -11.69 19.31 2.20
CA TRP A 140 -13.09 19.30 1.76
C TRP A 140 -14.07 19.02 2.92
N ALA A 141 -13.69 18.14 3.84
CA ALA A 141 -14.52 17.74 4.99
C ALA A 141 -14.58 18.81 6.10
N ARG A 142 -13.60 19.72 6.14
CA ARG A 142 -13.46 20.71 7.23
C ARG A 142 -14.71 21.58 7.36
N GLY A 143 -15.23 21.66 8.58
CA GLY A 143 -16.40 22.48 8.92
C GLY A 143 -17.75 21.92 8.45
N LYS A 144 -17.77 20.76 7.77
CA LYS A 144 -19.04 20.13 7.38
C LYS A 144 -19.62 19.30 8.54
N ARG A 145 -20.88 19.56 8.86
CA ARG A 145 -21.62 18.80 9.87
C ARG A 145 -21.95 17.37 9.41
N GLN A 146 -22.07 17.15 8.11
CA GLN A 146 -22.42 15.88 7.50
C GLN A 146 -21.64 15.67 6.21
N LEU A 147 -20.97 14.53 6.11
CA LEU A 147 -20.25 14.12 4.92
C LEU A 147 -21.16 13.23 4.06
N ARG A 148 -21.70 13.80 2.99
CA ARG A 148 -22.53 13.07 2.02
C ARG A 148 -21.68 12.70 0.81
N MET A 149 -21.68 11.41 0.45
CA MET A 149 -20.93 10.91 -0.69
C MET A 149 -21.33 11.57 -1.99
N GLU A 150 -22.61 11.92 -2.17
CA GLU A 150 -23.10 12.62 -3.36
C GLU A 150 -22.39 13.97 -3.58
N PHE A 151 -22.23 14.77 -2.54
CA PHE A 151 -21.52 16.06 -2.66
C PHE A 151 -20.04 15.87 -2.92
N PHE A 152 -19.43 14.91 -2.27
CA PHE A 152 -18.04 14.55 -2.54
C PHE A 152 -17.85 14.07 -3.98
N TYR A 153 -18.72 13.19 -4.47
CA TYR A 153 -18.71 12.69 -5.84
C TYR A 153 -18.81 13.81 -6.87
N ARG A 154 -19.72 14.79 -6.67
CA ARG A 154 -19.84 15.96 -7.55
C ARG A 154 -18.57 16.79 -7.60
N GLU A 155 -17.89 16.99 -6.46
CA GLU A 155 -16.58 17.67 -6.42
C GLU A 155 -15.50 16.90 -7.17
N MET A 156 -15.44 15.58 -6.99
CA MET A 156 -14.48 14.74 -7.71
C MET A 156 -14.70 14.77 -9.22
N ARG A 157 -15.95 14.72 -9.67
CA ARG A 157 -16.29 14.86 -11.10
C ARG A 157 -15.77 16.17 -11.68
N ARG A 158 -16.04 17.28 -11.01
CA ARG A 158 -15.58 18.62 -11.46
C ARG A 158 -14.06 18.70 -11.47
N LYS A 159 -13.42 18.26 -10.39
CA LYS A 159 -11.97 18.33 -10.23
C LYS A 159 -11.23 17.53 -11.31
N HIS A 160 -11.74 16.38 -11.69
CA HIS A 160 -11.10 15.48 -12.65
C HIS A 160 -11.70 15.49 -14.05
N GLY A 161 -12.70 16.32 -14.29
CA GLY A 161 -13.38 16.39 -15.59
C GLY A 161 -14.10 15.11 -16.01
N LEU A 162 -14.45 14.24 -15.04
CA LEU A 162 -15.06 12.94 -15.31
C LEU A 162 -16.56 13.05 -15.48
N LEU A 163 -17.08 12.50 -16.60
CA LEU A 163 -18.50 12.54 -16.94
C LEU A 163 -19.07 13.98 -16.93
N MET A 164 -18.27 14.95 -17.39
CA MET A 164 -18.64 16.33 -17.57
C MET A 164 -18.74 16.63 -19.06
N SER A 165 -19.75 17.41 -19.45
CA SER A 165 -19.88 17.98 -20.79
C SER A 165 -18.95 19.18 -20.96
N GLY A 166 -18.74 19.62 -22.21
CA GLY A 166 -17.83 20.73 -22.52
C GLY A 166 -18.23 22.08 -21.92
N ASP A 167 -19.49 22.23 -21.52
CA ASP A 167 -20.03 23.40 -20.81
C ASP A 167 -19.89 23.33 -19.28
N GLY A 168 -19.26 22.26 -18.75
CA GLY A 168 -19.05 22.03 -17.33
C GLY A 168 -20.27 21.50 -16.59
N THR A 169 -21.31 21.03 -17.32
CA THR A 169 -22.46 20.37 -16.71
C THR A 169 -22.25 18.85 -16.62
N PRO A 170 -22.90 18.14 -15.67
CA PRO A 170 -22.81 16.68 -15.59
C PRO A 170 -23.46 16.01 -16.80
N VAL A 171 -22.78 15.03 -17.39
CA VAL A 171 -23.38 14.16 -18.41
C VAL A 171 -24.39 13.23 -17.76
N GLY A 172 -25.60 13.15 -18.32
CA GLY A 172 -26.67 12.25 -17.85
C GLY A 172 -27.59 12.83 -16.77
N GLY A 173 -27.54 14.14 -16.54
CA GLY A 173 -28.47 14.85 -15.64
C GLY A 173 -27.94 15.05 -14.24
#